data_a1ce5e51fa7a51f5e7cf4d49eae2fc25
#
_entry.id   a1ce5e51fa7a51f5e7cf4d49eae2fc25
#
_cell.length_a   1.000
_cell.length_b   1.000
_cell.length_c   1.000
_cell.angle_alpha   90.00
_cell.angle_beta   90.00
_cell.angle_gamma   90.00
#
_symmetry.space_group_name_H-M   'P 1'
#
loop_
_entity.id
_entity.type
_entity.pdbx_description
1 polymer ?
#
loop_
_entity_poly.entity_id
_entity_poly.type
_entity_poly.pdbx_seq_one_letter_code
_entity_poly.pdbx_strand_id
1 'polypeptide(L)'
;ERSLSQRSTDFSQGYTTDNTDYKQIQSTLTDTEALIEFIRIRSFDKNFTTESKYAALVLTKGVTDPKLVILDNGNQLETRYAKFYRNAIQNRQADAYSYEQFWARVEVALTGKKVLYISTDGVYNQISLNTLKKPDGDYLINRYGIVLVGNSKDVLTLKAQKTTAPKKNAFVLG
;
A
#
# COMPACT_ATOMS: atom_id res chain seq x y z
N GLU A 1 1.16 0.50 30.13
CA GLU A 1 0.60 -0.29 29.02
C GLU A 1 -0.40 -1.35 29.49
N ARG A 2 -0.06 -2.23 30.43
CA ARG A 2 -0.99 -3.25 30.99
C ARG A 2 -2.29 -2.68 31.56
N SER A 3 -2.28 -1.49 32.16
CA SER A 3 -3.49 -0.87 32.72
C SER A 3 -4.42 -0.28 31.65
N LEU A 4 -3.91 0.07 30.49
CA LEU A 4 -4.70 0.56 29.37
C LEU A 4 -5.37 -0.59 28.60
N SER A 5 -4.67 -1.71 28.41
CA SER A 5 -5.24 -2.89 27.75
C SER A 5 -6.39 -3.52 28.54
N GLN A 6 -6.41 -3.34 29.88
CA GLN A 6 -7.53 -3.80 30.72
C GLN A 6 -8.76 -2.89 30.69
N ARG A 7 -8.62 -1.65 30.20
CA ARG A 7 -9.70 -0.63 30.20
C ARG A 7 -10.32 -0.37 28.84
N SER A 8 -9.71 -0.81 27.77
CA SER A 8 -10.21 -0.61 26.42
C SER A 8 -10.18 -1.92 25.65
N THR A 9 -11.34 -2.39 25.25
CA THR A 9 -11.50 -3.54 24.33
C THR A 9 -10.80 -3.30 22.99
N ASP A 10 -10.79 -2.06 22.50
CA ASP A 10 -10.14 -1.70 21.23
C ASP A 10 -8.61 -1.77 21.36
N PHE A 11 -8.07 -1.39 22.53
CA PHE A 11 -6.63 -1.48 22.80
C PHE A 11 -6.18 -2.92 23.03
N SER A 12 -7.01 -3.76 23.64
CA SER A 12 -6.70 -5.19 23.83
C SER A 12 -6.72 -5.97 22.52
N GLN A 13 -7.58 -5.61 21.57
CA GLN A 13 -7.62 -6.22 20.23
C GLN A 13 -6.36 -5.92 19.42
N GLY A 14 -5.72 -4.78 19.62
CA GLY A 14 -4.45 -4.43 18.96
C GLY A 14 -3.24 -5.21 19.48
N TYR A 15 -3.34 -5.83 20.66
CA TYR A 15 -2.25 -6.60 21.30
C TYR A 15 -2.38 -8.11 21.19
N THR A 16 -3.49 -8.62 20.69
CA THR A 16 -3.56 -10.05 20.36
C THR A 16 -2.59 -10.31 19.21
N THR A 17 -1.57 -11.12 19.45
CA THR A 17 -0.73 -11.72 18.41
C THR A 17 -1.61 -12.68 17.61
N ASP A 18 -2.47 -12.13 16.80
CA ASP A 18 -3.23 -12.90 15.82
C ASP A 18 -2.23 -13.45 14.81
N ASN A 19 -2.03 -14.77 14.84
CA ASN A 19 -1.33 -15.48 13.78
C ASN A 19 -2.17 -15.48 12.48
N THR A 20 -2.43 -14.26 11.98
CA THR A 20 -3.15 -14.10 10.72
C THR A 20 -2.24 -14.55 9.58
N ASP A 21 -2.62 -15.65 8.95
CA ASP A 21 -1.97 -16.13 7.74
C ASP A 21 -2.48 -15.33 6.51
N TYR A 22 -1.61 -15.09 5.55
CA TYR A 22 -1.99 -14.45 4.28
C TYR A 22 -3.13 -15.16 3.55
N LYS A 23 -3.29 -16.50 3.75
CA LYS A 23 -4.38 -17.28 3.20
C LYS A 23 -5.76 -16.87 3.74
N GLN A 24 -5.81 -16.45 5.00
CA GLN A 24 -7.04 -15.91 5.59
C GLN A 24 -7.42 -14.61 4.91
N ILE A 25 -6.46 -13.71 4.70
CA ILE A 25 -6.69 -12.45 3.97
C ILE A 25 -7.12 -12.76 2.54
N GLN A 26 -6.39 -13.66 1.86
CA GLN A 26 -6.67 -14.06 0.48
C GLN A 26 -8.11 -14.56 0.29
N SER A 27 -8.62 -15.34 1.25
CA SER A 27 -9.98 -15.89 1.20
C SER A 27 -11.07 -14.82 1.19
N THR A 28 -10.77 -13.61 1.69
CA THR A 28 -11.71 -12.48 1.72
C THR A 28 -11.68 -11.63 0.45
N LEU A 29 -10.65 -11.79 -0.40
CA LEU A 29 -10.53 -11.03 -1.64
C LEU A 29 -11.50 -11.56 -2.70
N THR A 30 -12.07 -10.66 -3.49
CA THR A 30 -12.82 -11.00 -4.70
C THR A 30 -11.89 -11.08 -5.91
N ASP A 31 -12.40 -11.55 -7.05
CA ASP A 31 -11.61 -11.69 -8.28
C ASP A 31 -11.10 -10.35 -8.83
N THR A 32 -11.78 -9.26 -8.50
CA THR A 32 -11.41 -7.90 -8.92
C THR A 32 -10.58 -7.14 -7.89
N GLU A 33 -10.21 -7.77 -6.79
CA GLU A 33 -9.43 -7.17 -5.71
C GLU A 33 -8.00 -7.69 -5.65
N ALA A 34 -7.10 -6.88 -5.15
CA ALA A 34 -5.74 -7.28 -4.79
C ALA A 34 -5.30 -6.58 -3.50
N LEU A 35 -4.44 -7.24 -2.74
CA LEU A 35 -3.69 -6.63 -1.65
C LEU A 35 -2.24 -6.47 -2.10
N ILE A 36 -1.66 -5.31 -1.83
CA ILE A 36 -0.26 -5.00 -2.12
C ILE A 36 0.39 -4.53 -0.83
N GLU A 37 1.48 -5.17 -0.45
CA GLU A 37 2.30 -4.74 0.67
C GLU A 37 3.66 -4.31 0.15
N PHE A 38 3.98 -3.02 0.29
CA PHE A 38 5.29 -2.49 0.01
C PHE A 38 6.18 -2.64 1.23
N ILE A 39 7.39 -3.12 1.02
CA ILE A 39 8.39 -3.35 2.07
C ILE A 39 9.69 -2.70 1.64
N ARG A 40 10.23 -1.83 2.47
CA ARG A 40 11.56 -1.26 2.30
C ARG A 40 12.62 -2.24 2.83
N ILE A 41 13.54 -2.64 1.98
CA ILE A 41 14.62 -3.58 2.30
C ILE A 41 15.95 -2.82 2.26
N ARG A 42 16.74 -2.91 3.34
CA ARG A 42 18.13 -2.46 3.34
C ARG A 42 19.04 -3.65 3.07
N SER A 43 19.95 -3.48 2.11
CA SER A 43 20.94 -4.49 1.83
C SER A 43 21.88 -4.68 3.03
N PHE A 44 22.19 -5.94 3.32
CA PHE A 44 23.07 -6.33 4.43
C PHE A 44 24.24 -7.16 3.86
N ASP A 45 25.46 -6.67 4.10
CA ASP A 45 26.70 -7.39 3.85
C ASP A 45 27.62 -7.18 5.06
N LYS A 46 27.61 -8.13 6.00
CA LYS A 46 28.23 -8.06 7.34
C LYS A 46 27.72 -6.87 8.18
N ASN A 47 27.35 -5.78 7.56
CA ASN A 47 26.70 -4.59 8.14
C ASN A 47 25.58 -4.13 7.20
N PHE A 48 24.64 -3.32 7.71
CA PHE A 48 23.66 -2.65 6.87
C PHE A 48 24.37 -1.65 5.96
N THR A 49 24.18 -1.81 4.66
CA THR A 49 24.71 -0.90 3.65
C THR A 49 23.78 0.33 3.50
N THR A 50 24.21 1.28 2.70
CA THR A 50 23.37 2.43 2.30
C THR A 50 22.41 2.09 1.16
N GLU A 51 22.50 0.87 0.61
CA GLU A 51 21.61 0.45 -0.46
C GLU A 51 20.23 0.06 0.07
N SER A 52 19.21 0.65 -0.52
CA SER A 52 17.83 0.28 -0.30
C SER A 52 17.19 -0.28 -1.56
N LYS A 53 16.30 -1.24 -1.38
CA LYS A 53 15.42 -1.81 -2.39
C LYS A 53 13.99 -1.80 -1.86
N TYR A 54 13.03 -1.97 -2.75
CA TYR A 54 11.65 -2.18 -2.36
C TYR A 54 11.17 -3.52 -2.89
N ALA A 55 10.35 -4.18 -2.11
CA ALA A 55 9.56 -5.32 -2.53
C ALA A 55 8.08 -4.94 -2.50
N ALA A 56 7.33 -5.33 -3.51
CA ALA A 56 5.88 -5.34 -3.48
C ALA A 56 5.41 -6.79 -3.48
N LEU A 57 4.74 -7.20 -2.40
CA LEU A 57 4.04 -8.48 -2.32
C LEU A 57 2.61 -8.27 -2.79
N VAL A 58 2.24 -8.89 -3.90
CA VAL A 58 0.91 -8.78 -4.51
C VAL A 58 0.14 -10.07 -4.26
N LEU A 59 -0.89 -9.98 -3.44
CA LEU A 59 -1.80 -11.08 -3.13
C LEU A 59 -3.12 -10.90 -3.88
N THR A 60 -3.51 -11.93 -4.61
CA THR A 60 -4.79 -11.98 -5.32
C THR A 60 -5.53 -13.27 -4.99
N LYS A 61 -6.84 -13.31 -5.19
CA LYS A 61 -7.63 -14.52 -5.01
C LYS A 61 -7.15 -15.64 -5.94
N GLY A 62 -7.11 -16.86 -5.44
CA GLY A 62 -6.90 -18.07 -6.24
C GLY A 62 -5.44 -18.37 -6.62
N VAL A 63 -4.45 -17.55 -6.21
CA VAL A 63 -3.03 -17.88 -6.40
C VAL A 63 -2.52 -18.69 -5.21
N THR A 64 -1.53 -19.55 -5.45
CA THR A 64 -0.92 -20.36 -4.39
C THR A 64 -0.10 -19.49 -3.44
N ASP A 65 0.68 -18.57 -3.99
CA ASP A 65 1.60 -17.70 -3.26
C ASP A 65 1.50 -16.26 -3.72
N PRO A 66 1.78 -15.27 -2.86
CA PRO A 66 1.87 -13.88 -3.25
C PRO A 66 2.94 -13.67 -4.33
N LYS A 67 2.65 -12.85 -5.33
CA LYS A 67 3.64 -12.48 -6.34
C LYS A 67 4.58 -11.43 -5.77
N LEU A 68 5.87 -11.72 -5.81
CA LEU A 68 6.92 -10.79 -5.41
C LEU A 68 7.37 -9.96 -6.61
N VAL A 69 7.37 -8.62 -6.45
CA VAL A 69 7.92 -7.66 -7.41
C VAL A 69 9.04 -6.89 -6.72
N ILE A 70 10.27 -7.00 -7.22
CA ILE A 70 11.42 -6.29 -6.68
C ILE A 70 11.67 -5.00 -7.46
N LEU A 71 11.89 -3.92 -6.73
CA LEU A 71 12.29 -2.61 -7.23
C LEU A 71 13.71 -2.34 -6.73
N ASP A 72 14.71 -2.62 -7.57
CA ASP A 72 16.13 -2.56 -7.22
C ASP A 72 16.67 -1.13 -7.09
N ASN A 73 15.93 -0.15 -7.60
CA ASN A 73 16.32 1.25 -7.63
C ASN A 73 15.90 2.04 -6.37
N GLY A 74 15.82 1.40 -5.20
CA GLY A 74 15.31 2.00 -3.97
C GLY A 74 15.96 3.32 -3.59
N ASN A 75 17.29 3.43 -3.67
CA ASN A 75 17.99 4.69 -3.40
C ASN A 75 17.55 5.82 -4.33
N GLN A 76 17.32 5.50 -5.61
CA GLN A 76 16.85 6.49 -6.59
C GLN A 76 15.38 6.86 -6.33
N LEU A 77 14.56 5.90 -5.93
CA LEU A 77 13.17 6.16 -5.52
C LEU A 77 13.12 7.14 -4.35
N GLU A 78 13.95 6.93 -3.31
CA GLU A 78 13.98 7.75 -2.10
C GLU A 78 14.57 9.16 -2.30
N THR A 79 15.41 9.34 -3.31
CA THR A 79 16.11 10.60 -3.55
C THR A 79 15.60 11.31 -4.79
N ARG A 80 16.07 10.88 -5.95
CA ARG A 80 15.84 11.54 -7.24
C ARG A 80 14.36 11.56 -7.61
N TYR A 81 13.70 10.40 -7.59
CA TYR A 81 12.35 10.28 -8.10
C TYR A 81 11.31 10.85 -7.13
N ALA A 82 11.50 10.69 -5.81
CA ALA A 82 10.64 11.35 -4.83
C ALA A 82 10.73 12.88 -4.91
N LYS A 83 11.93 13.43 -5.13
CA LYS A 83 12.11 14.87 -5.34
C LYS A 83 11.44 15.33 -6.63
N PHE A 84 11.60 14.57 -7.71
CA PHE A 84 10.96 14.88 -8.99
C PHE A 84 9.43 14.90 -8.85
N TYR A 85 8.86 13.83 -8.27
CA TYR A 85 7.42 13.74 -8.00
C TYR A 85 6.89 14.94 -7.22
N ARG A 86 7.54 15.27 -6.10
CA ARG A 86 7.12 16.43 -5.27
C ARG A 86 7.16 17.74 -6.04
N ASN A 87 8.22 17.97 -6.81
CA ASN A 87 8.35 19.17 -7.63
C ASN A 87 7.25 19.24 -8.70
N ALA A 88 6.95 18.13 -9.37
CA ALA A 88 5.89 18.07 -10.37
C ALA A 88 4.53 18.43 -9.77
N ILE A 89 4.19 17.88 -8.59
CA ILE A 89 2.94 18.18 -7.89
C ILE A 89 2.90 19.66 -7.45
N GLN A 90 3.95 20.15 -6.78
CA GLN A 90 4.00 21.52 -6.25
C GLN A 90 3.90 22.56 -7.36
N ASN A 91 4.57 22.34 -8.48
CA ASN A 91 4.60 23.27 -9.61
C ASN A 91 3.53 23.00 -10.67
N ARG A 92 2.64 22.03 -10.44
CA ARG A 92 1.59 21.61 -11.39
C ARG A 92 2.16 21.27 -12.78
N GLN A 93 3.33 20.64 -12.79
CA GLN A 93 4.00 20.22 -14.01
C GLN A 93 3.58 18.82 -14.45
N ALA A 94 3.71 18.53 -15.74
CA ALA A 94 3.50 17.19 -16.25
C ALA A 94 4.53 16.23 -15.65
N ASP A 95 4.07 15.12 -15.09
CA ASP A 95 4.89 14.06 -14.53
C ASP A 95 4.90 12.86 -15.50
N ALA A 96 6.00 12.74 -16.25
CA ALA A 96 6.18 11.66 -17.23
C ALA A 96 6.93 10.45 -16.67
N TYR A 97 7.45 10.52 -15.44
CA TYR A 97 8.39 9.52 -14.92
C TYR A 97 7.89 8.76 -13.69
N SER A 98 7.12 9.39 -12.82
CA SER A 98 6.80 8.80 -11.52
C SER A 98 5.99 7.51 -11.64
N TYR A 99 5.06 7.43 -12.57
CA TYR A 99 4.34 6.18 -12.86
C TYR A 99 5.30 5.03 -13.17
N GLU A 100 6.23 5.24 -14.09
CA GLU A 100 7.18 4.21 -14.52
C GLU A 100 8.07 3.75 -13.37
N GLN A 101 8.54 4.68 -12.55
CA GLN A 101 9.48 4.38 -11.48
C GLN A 101 8.81 3.74 -10.25
N PHE A 102 7.63 4.20 -9.88
CA PHE A 102 6.95 3.75 -8.65
C PHE A 102 5.92 2.65 -8.88
N TRP A 103 5.36 2.51 -10.09
CA TRP A 103 4.17 1.69 -10.26
C TRP A 103 4.19 0.70 -11.42
N ALA A 104 4.74 1.02 -12.57
CA ALA A 104 4.58 0.23 -13.80
C ALA A 104 4.91 -1.27 -13.61
N ARG A 105 5.98 -1.58 -12.85
CA ARG A 105 6.36 -2.97 -12.57
C ARG A 105 5.32 -3.72 -11.72
N VAL A 106 4.68 -3.01 -10.79
CA VAL A 106 3.66 -3.59 -9.91
C VAL A 106 2.37 -3.83 -10.69
N GLU A 107 2.00 -2.91 -11.59
CA GLU A 107 0.78 -3.00 -12.38
C GLU A 107 0.70 -4.27 -13.23
N VAL A 108 1.82 -4.83 -13.67
CA VAL A 108 1.87 -6.10 -14.41
C VAL A 108 1.23 -7.26 -13.65
N ALA A 109 1.23 -7.19 -12.31
CA ALA A 109 0.61 -8.20 -11.46
C ALA A 109 -0.89 -7.97 -11.20
N LEU A 110 -1.48 -6.89 -11.75
CA LEU A 110 -2.82 -6.40 -11.39
C LEU A 110 -3.85 -6.55 -12.52
N THR A 111 -3.58 -7.40 -13.50
CA THR A 111 -4.50 -7.62 -14.61
C THR A 111 -5.91 -7.98 -14.12
N GLY A 112 -6.93 -7.25 -14.59
CA GLY A 112 -8.33 -7.46 -14.23
C GLY A 112 -8.72 -6.96 -12.83
N LYS A 113 -7.82 -6.33 -12.07
CA LYS A 113 -8.11 -5.79 -10.75
C LYS A 113 -8.71 -4.39 -10.87
N LYS A 114 -9.60 -4.07 -9.91
CA LYS A 114 -10.29 -2.77 -9.82
C LYS A 114 -10.16 -2.13 -8.45
N VAL A 115 -10.01 -2.92 -7.39
CA VAL A 115 -9.83 -2.42 -6.02
C VAL A 115 -8.53 -2.94 -5.45
N LEU A 116 -7.73 -2.04 -4.91
CA LEU A 116 -6.41 -2.32 -4.37
C LEU A 116 -6.35 -1.89 -2.91
N TYR A 117 -6.11 -2.85 -2.02
CA TYR A 117 -5.73 -2.59 -0.64
C TYR A 117 -4.21 -2.47 -0.60
N ILE A 118 -3.69 -1.35 -0.11
CA ILE A 118 -2.25 -1.07 -0.20
C ILE A 118 -1.72 -0.68 1.18
N SER A 119 -0.77 -1.47 1.68
CA SER A 119 0.10 -1.12 2.80
C SER A 119 1.39 -0.54 2.26
N THR A 120 1.77 0.64 2.71
CA THR A 120 2.93 1.39 2.22
C THR A 120 4.06 1.42 3.24
N ASP A 121 5.31 1.45 2.75
CA ASP A 121 6.51 1.60 3.56
C ASP A 121 7.50 2.56 2.89
N GLY A 122 8.36 3.19 3.70
CA GLY A 122 9.42 4.08 3.23
C GLY A 122 8.91 5.22 2.34
N VAL A 123 9.47 5.35 1.15
CA VAL A 123 9.12 6.42 0.21
C VAL A 123 7.68 6.37 -0.28
N TYR A 124 7.05 5.19 -0.29
CA TYR A 124 5.66 5.05 -0.70
C TYR A 124 4.67 5.76 0.23
N ASN A 125 5.05 6.06 1.47
CA ASN A 125 4.28 6.92 2.37
C ASN A 125 4.26 8.40 1.93
N GLN A 126 5.13 8.79 1.00
CA GLN A 126 5.28 10.17 0.51
C GLN A 126 4.73 10.35 -0.90
N ILE A 127 4.29 9.27 -1.55
CA ILE A 127 3.77 9.27 -2.93
C ILE A 127 2.28 8.96 -2.89
N SER A 128 1.46 9.88 -3.41
CA SER A 128 0.05 9.58 -3.65
C SER A 128 -0.07 8.77 -4.93
N LEU A 129 -0.29 7.47 -4.82
CA LEU A 129 -0.44 6.58 -5.98
C LEU A 129 -1.59 7.03 -6.90
N ASN A 130 -2.65 7.61 -6.35
CA ASN A 130 -3.78 8.14 -7.10
C ASN A 130 -3.39 9.18 -8.17
N THR A 131 -2.32 9.94 -7.92
CA THR A 131 -1.86 11.03 -8.80
C THR A 131 -0.83 10.59 -9.82
N LEU A 132 -0.43 9.33 -9.83
CA LEU A 132 0.49 8.80 -10.84
C LEU A 132 -0.22 8.73 -12.19
N LYS A 133 0.39 9.38 -13.18
CA LYS A 133 -0.14 9.48 -14.54
C LYS A 133 0.55 8.49 -15.47
N LYS A 134 -0.25 7.69 -16.14
CA LYS A 134 0.23 6.71 -17.11
C LYS A 134 0.65 7.39 -18.44
N PRO A 135 1.42 6.70 -19.29
CA PRO A 135 1.79 7.20 -20.61
C PRO A 135 0.59 7.52 -21.52
N ASP A 136 -0.54 6.82 -21.33
CA ASP A 136 -1.79 7.09 -22.06
C ASP A 136 -2.52 8.37 -21.59
N GLY A 137 -2.01 9.03 -20.56
CA GLY A 137 -2.56 10.26 -20.02
C GLY A 137 -3.56 10.07 -18.89
N ASP A 138 -3.92 8.83 -18.57
CA ASP A 138 -4.86 8.51 -17.49
C ASP A 138 -4.17 8.43 -16.11
N TYR A 139 -4.92 8.70 -15.05
CA TYR A 139 -4.43 8.62 -13.68
C TYR A 139 -4.84 7.30 -13.04
N LEU A 140 -4.04 6.81 -12.09
CA LEU A 140 -4.36 5.56 -11.38
C LEU A 140 -5.72 5.63 -10.64
N ILE A 141 -6.10 6.79 -10.13
CA ILE A 141 -7.42 6.99 -9.49
C ILE A 141 -8.60 6.66 -10.42
N ASN A 142 -8.43 6.81 -11.72
CA ASN A 142 -9.50 6.50 -12.69
C ASN A 142 -9.57 4.99 -13.00
N ARG A 143 -8.51 4.24 -12.67
CA ARG A 143 -8.42 2.81 -12.95
C ARG A 143 -8.71 1.94 -11.74
N TYR A 144 -8.30 2.40 -10.57
CA TYR A 144 -8.35 1.62 -9.34
C TYR A 144 -9.00 2.39 -8.20
N GLY A 145 -9.88 1.72 -7.46
CA GLY A 145 -10.24 2.14 -6.12
C GLY A 145 -9.11 1.78 -5.16
N ILE A 146 -8.30 2.76 -4.76
CA ILE A 146 -7.16 2.54 -3.85
C ILE A 146 -7.62 2.76 -2.41
N VAL A 147 -7.44 1.74 -1.58
CA VAL A 147 -7.69 1.77 -0.14
C VAL A 147 -6.35 1.60 0.58
N LEU A 148 -5.89 2.66 1.24
CA LEU A 148 -4.68 2.59 2.06
C LEU A 148 -5.00 1.91 3.40
N VAL A 149 -4.17 0.96 3.79
CA VAL A 149 -4.25 0.22 5.06
C VAL A 149 -2.94 0.35 5.82
N GLY A 150 -2.99 0.30 7.15
CA GLY A 150 -1.81 0.36 7.99
C GLY A 150 -0.95 -0.90 7.88
N ASN A 151 -1.60 -2.04 7.71
CA ASN A 151 -0.99 -3.34 7.44
C ASN A 151 -1.99 -4.27 6.74
N SER A 152 -1.50 -5.38 6.21
CA SER A 152 -2.32 -6.34 5.46
C SER A 152 -3.48 -6.94 6.25
N LYS A 153 -3.38 -7.05 7.58
CA LYS A 153 -4.44 -7.60 8.46
C LYS A 153 -5.69 -6.69 8.51
N ASP A 154 -5.51 -5.38 8.31
CA ASP A 154 -6.61 -4.42 8.36
C ASP A 154 -7.69 -4.75 7.32
N VAL A 155 -7.32 -5.45 6.24
CA VAL A 155 -8.29 -5.91 5.23
C VAL A 155 -9.34 -6.82 5.83
N LEU A 156 -8.99 -7.69 6.78
CA LEU A 156 -9.95 -8.57 7.46
C LEU A 156 -10.99 -7.74 8.23
N THR A 157 -10.51 -6.74 8.98
CA THR A 157 -11.38 -5.84 9.74
C THR A 157 -12.30 -5.03 8.83
N LEU A 158 -11.73 -4.46 7.74
CA LEU A 158 -12.51 -3.70 6.76
C LEU A 158 -13.60 -4.56 6.10
N LYS A 159 -13.27 -5.81 5.77
CA LYS A 159 -14.23 -6.74 5.15
C LYS A 159 -15.29 -7.24 6.13
N ALA A 160 -14.96 -7.36 7.41
CA ALA A 160 -15.89 -7.76 8.45
C ALA A 160 -16.83 -6.63 8.88
N GLN A 161 -16.46 -5.38 8.69
CA GLN A 161 -17.29 -4.24 9.03
C GLN A 161 -18.53 -4.20 8.11
N LYS A 162 -19.68 -4.46 8.69
CA LYS A 162 -20.95 -4.16 8.02
C LYS A 162 -21.03 -2.64 7.86
N THR A 163 -21.36 -2.18 6.66
CA THR A 163 -21.60 -0.76 6.37
C THR A 163 -22.80 -0.29 7.20
N THR A 164 -22.52 0.18 8.40
CA THR A 164 -23.52 0.90 9.19
C THR A 164 -23.47 2.35 8.73
N ALA A 165 -24.61 2.87 8.29
CA ALA A 165 -24.72 4.30 7.99
C ALA A 165 -24.21 5.13 9.18
N PRO A 166 -23.40 6.19 8.96
CA PRO A 166 -22.88 7.01 10.03
C PRO A 166 -24.04 7.55 10.86
N LYS A 167 -24.04 7.26 12.16
CA LYS A 167 -25.10 7.69 13.09
C LYS A 167 -25.04 9.18 13.43
N LYS A 168 -23.98 9.88 13.07
CA LYS A 168 -23.74 11.31 13.37
C LYS A 168 -22.92 11.95 12.24
N ASN A 169 -23.11 13.27 12.08
CA ASN A 169 -22.29 14.07 11.16
C ASN A 169 -20.83 14.06 11.62
N ALA A 170 -19.90 13.93 10.69
CA ALA A 170 -18.49 14.12 10.96
C ALA A 170 -18.15 15.62 10.94
N PHE A 171 -17.46 16.10 11.97
CA PHE A 171 -16.84 17.43 11.97
C PHE A 171 -15.37 17.27 11.61
N VAL A 172 -14.96 17.93 10.54
CA VAL A 172 -13.56 18.02 10.14
C VAL A 172 -13.08 19.41 10.51
N LEU A 173 -12.14 19.48 11.46
CA LEU A 173 -11.43 20.71 11.82
C LEU A 173 -10.12 20.71 11.03
N GLY A 174 -9.94 21.72 10.16
CA GLY A 174 -8.69 21.96 9.42
C GLY A 174 -7.86 23.04 10.11
#